data_597ed8aea3f28bb290e2b61c84bf4297
#
_entry.id   597ed8aea3f28bb290e2b61c84bf4297
#
_cell.length_a   1.000
_cell.length_b   1.000
_cell.length_c   1.000
_cell.angle_alpha   90.00
_cell.angle_beta   90.00
_cell.angle_gamma   90.00
#
_symmetry.space_group_name_H-M   'P 1'
#
loop_
_entity.id
_entity.type
_entity.pdbx_description
1 polymer ?
#
loop_
_entity_poly.entity_id
_entity_poly.type
_entity_poly.pdbx_seq_one_letter_code
_entity_poly.pdbx_strand_id
1 'polypeptide(L)'
;MIRILIADDHAIVRAGLKQFIADEPDMAVAGEAGTGEEALGFVRAQECDIVLLDIFMPDCNGIDTLRRLKQIKPELPVLILSGFSEQQYALNLLRAGASGYIAKESAPEQLVTAIRAVVQGRKYVSPAVAQILLNDLGPNSGQPLHASLSEREFQIFCKLAAGLSVSKVAEELFLSVKTVSTYRTRILEKMNMATNADLTYYAIKNRLMD
;
A
#
# COMPACT_ATOMS: atom_id res chain seq x y z
N MET A 1 20.55 -10.41 14.07
CA MET A 1 20.57 -9.30 13.10
C MET A 1 19.38 -9.46 12.19
N ILE A 2 18.50 -8.48 12.13
CA ILE A 2 17.26 -8.49 11.31
C ILE A 2 17.65 -8.18 9.86
N ARG A 3 17.39 -9.10 8.95
CA ARG A 3 17.68 -8.97 7.51
C ARG A 3 16.47 -8.39 6.79
N ILE A 4 16.62 -7.23 6.18
CA ILE A 4 15.52 -6.43 5.62
C ILE A 4 15.63 -6.39 4.10
N LEU A 5 14.58 -6.78 3.39
CA LEU A 5 14.42 -6.49 1.96
C LEU A 5 13.65 -5.16 1.82
N ILE A 6 14.17 -4.23 1.02
CA ILE A 6 13.50 -2.97 0.69
C ILE A 6 12.98 -3.07 -0.75
N ALA A 7 11.66 -2.97 -0.93
CA ALA A 7 11.00 -2.98 -2.23
C ALA A 7 10.24 -1.66 -2.44
N ASP A 8 10.82 -0.76 -3.24
CA ASP A 8 10.30 0.57 -3.56
C ASP A 8 10.89 1.00 -4.92
N ASP A 9 10.10 1.57 -5.81
CA ASP A 9 10.60 2.00 -7.13
C ASP A 9 11.42 3.31 -7.07
N HIS A 10 11.27 4.09 -5.99
CA HIS A 10 11.99 5.34 -5.80
C HIS A 10 13.37 5.13 -5.18
N ALA A 11 14.44 5.27 -5.97
CA ALA A 11 15.81 5.08 -5.49
C ALA A 11 16.20 5.99 -4.30
N ILE A 12 15.65 7.21 -4.25
CA ILE A 12 15.88 8.16 -3.14
C ILE A 12 15.26 7.63 -1.85
N VAL A 13 14.07 7.07 -1.91
CA VAL A 13 13.40 6.47 -0.74
C VAL A 13 14.21 5.28 -0.23
N ARG A 14 14.63 4.37 -1.13
CA ARG A 14 15.49 3.25 -0.74
C ARG A 14 16.80 3.71 -0.07
N ALA A 15 17.44 4.74 -0.62
CA ALA A 15 18.65 5.30 -0.04
C ALA A 15 18.42 5.88 1.37
N GLY A 16 17.33 6.59 1.58
CA GLY A 16 16.93 7.11 2.90
C GLY A 16 16.63 5.98 3.90
N LEU A 17 15.86 4.97 3.50
CA LEU A 17 15.58 3.81 4.35
C LEU A 17 16.84 3.05 4.75
N LYS A 18 17.79 2.87 3.82
CA LYS A 18 19.10 2.26 4.12
C LYS A 18 19.86 3.03 5.20
N GLN A 19 19.82 4.36 5.15
CA GLN A 19 20.49 5.17 6.17
C GLN A 19 19.89 4.94 7.55
N PHE A 20 18.56 4.97 7.70
CA PHE A 20 17.91 4.68 8.98
C PHE A 20 18.19 3.27 9.50
N ILE A 21 18.29 2.27 8.60
CA ILE A 21 18.61 0.90 8.98
C ILE A 21 20.09 0.76 9.38
N ALA A 22 21.00 1.46 8.69
CA ALA A 22 22.43 1.39 8.97
C ALA A 22 22.83 1.95 10.35
N ASP A 23 22.01 2.87 10.89
CA ASP A 23 22.22 3.44 12.23
C ASP A 23 21.84 2.46 13.36
N GLU A 24 21.19 1.31 13.02
CA GLU A 24 20.73 0.32 13.99
C GLU A 24 21.63 -0.94 14.00
N PRO A 25 22.31 -1.26 15.12
CA PRO A 25 23.30 -2.35 15.15
C PRO A 25 22.68 -3.75 15.02
N ASP A 26 21.38 -3.89 15.23
CA ASP A 26 20.64 -5.15 15.17
C ASP A 26 19.96 -5.38 13.80
N MET A 27 20.14 -4.47 12.83
CA MET A 27 19.50 -4.50 11.53
C MET A 27 20.52 -4.48 10.37
N ALA A 28 20.13 -5.08 9.25
CA ALA A 28 20.91 -5.00 8.01
C ALA A 28 19.99 -5.09 6.78
N VAL A 29 20.31 -4.35 5.73
CA VAL A 29 19.64 -4.49 4.44
C VAL A 29 20.18 -5.74 3.75
N ALA A 30 19.31 -6.73 3.53
CA ALA A 30 19.64 -7.97 2.83
C ALA A 30 19.58 -7.79 1.31
N GLY A 31 18.74 -6.88 0.83
CA GLY A 31 18.60 -6.60 -0.59
C GLY A 31 17.67 -5.44 -0.88
N GLU A 32 17.67 -5.03 -2.14
CA GLU A 32 16.81 -3.99 -2.68
C GLU A 32 16.06 -4.53 -3.90
N ALA A 33 14.85 -4.07 -4.12
CA ALA A 33 14.04 -4.34 -5.29
C ALA A 33 13.39 -3.02 -5.75
N GLY A 34 13.42 -2.74 -7.04
CA GLY A 34 12.75 -1.60 -7.65
C GLY A 34 11.36 -1.97 -8.20
N THR A 35 11.02 -3.28 -8.18
CA THR A 35 9.78 -3.82 -8.72
C THR A 35 9.24 -4.95 -7.84
N GLY A 36 7.95 -5.24 -7.98
CA GLY A 36 7.32 -6.37 -7.28
C GLY A 36 7.91 -7.72 -7.71
N GLU A 37 8.21 -7.91 -9.00
CA GLU A 37 8.82 -9.15 -9.50
C GLU A 37 10.24 -9.35 -8.96
N GLU A 38 11.04 -8.28 -8.83
CA GLU A 38 12.36 -8.35 -8.19
C GLU A 38 12.24 -8.75 -6.71
N ALA A 39 11.28 -8.16 -5.98
CA ALA A 39 11.03 -8.53 -4.58
C ALA A 39 10.65 -10.01 -4.43
N LEU A 40 9.76 -10.52 -5.30
CA LEU A 40 9.37 -11.93 -5.32
C LEU A 40 10.55 -12.84 -5.68
N GLY A 41 11.37 -12.43 -6.65
CA GLY A 41 12.59 -13.13 -7.05
C GLY A 41 13.57 -13.24 -5.88
N PHE A 42 13.80 -12.14 -5.18
CA PHE A 42 14.67 -12.10 -4.00
C PHE A 42 14.19 -13.08 -2.91
N VAL A 43 12.92 -13.04 -2.53
CA VAL A 43 12.35 -13.87 -1.44
C VAL A 43 12.39 -15.37 -1.78
N ARG A 44 12.40 -15.73 -3.07
CA ARG A 44 12.59 -17.13 -3.50
C ARG A 44 14.05 -17.59 -3.41
N ALA A 45 14.99 -16.70 -3.72
CA ALA A 45 16.40 -17.02 -3.84
C ALA A 45 17.22 -16.80 -2.57
N GLN A 46 16.76 -15.89 -1.70
CA GLN A 46 17.52 -15.42 -0.54
C GLN A 46 16.62 -15.35 0.71
N GLU A 47 17.29 -15.31 1.86
CA GLU A 47 16.61 -15.18 3.16
C GLU A 47 16.53 -13.72 3.59
N CYS A 48 15.35 -13.31 4.04
CA CYS A 48 15.11 -12.07 4.78
C CYS A 48 14.11 -12.33 5.89
N ASP A 49 14.15 -11.50 6.91
CA ASP A 49 13.31 -11.61 8.12
C ASP A 49 12.10 -10.69 8.03
N ILE A 50 12.13 -9.70 7.13
CA ILE A 50 11.04 -8.76 6.86
C ILE A 50 11.18 -8.16 5.45
N VAL A 51 10.05 -7.83 4.84
CA VAL A 51 9.97 -7.03 3.61
C VAL A 51 9.35 -5.68 3.95
N LEU A 52 10.04 -4.60 3.60
CA LEU A 52 9.46 -3.26 3.49
C LEU A 52 8.94 -3.11 2.07
N LEU A 53 7.64 -2.96 1.90
CA LEU A 53 7.00 -3.01 0.59
C LEU A 53 6.27 -1.70 0.29
N ASP A 54 6.69 -1.01 -0.77
CA ASP A 54 5.86 0.03 -1.37
C ASP A 54 4.71 -0.62 -2.15
N ILE A 55 3.52 -0.03 -2.02
CA ILE A 55 2.33 -0.51 -2.73
C ILE A 55 2.16 0.09 -4.12
N PHE A 56 2.91 1.12 -4.47
CA PHE A 56 2.77 1.85 -5.73
C PHE A 56 4.00 1.70 -6.64
N MET A 57 4.32 0.46 -6.98
CA MET A 57 5.38 0.17 -7.96
C MET A 57 4.78 0.00 -9.38
N PRO A 58 5.50 0.40 -10.45
CA PRO A 58 4.93 0.52 -11.81
C PRO A 58 4.56 -0.82 -12.46
N ASP A 59 5.23 -1.92 -12.11
CA ASP A 59 5.08 -3.23 -12.76
C ASP A 59 4.00 -4.12 -12.13
N CYS A 60 3.68 -3.87 -10.87
CA CYS A 60 2.81 -4.74 -10.10
C CYS A 60 2.00 -3.94 -9.07
N ASN A 61 0.75 -4.31 -8.92
CA ASN A 61 -0.04 -3.81 -7.80
C ASN A 61 0.56 -4.36 -6.48
N GLY A 62 0.90 -3.48 -5.53
CA GLY A 62 1.52 -3.88 -4.26
C GLY A 62 0.72 -4.90 -3.46
N ILE A 63 -0.63 -4.92 -3.56
CA ILE A 63 -1.45 -5.99 -2.96
C ILE A 63 -1.21 -7.34 -3.64
N ASP A 64 -1.06 -7.37 -4.96
CA ASP A 64 -0.79 -8.63 -5.66
C ASP A 64 0.62 -9.12 -5.30
N THR A 65 1.59 -8.22 -5.19
CA THR A 65 2.93 -8.55 -4.67
C THR A 65 2.84 -9.08 -3.23
N LEU A 66 2.11 -8.40 -2.34
CA LEU A 66 1.88 -8.85 -0.97
C LEU A 66 1.26 -10.26 -0.91
N ARG A 67 0.18 -10.49 -1.67
CA ARG A 67 -0.47 -11.82 -1.73
C ARG A 67 0.47 -12.90 -2.21
N ARG A 68 1.24 -12.64 -3.26
CA ARG A 68 2.24 -13.57 -3.80
C ARG A 68 3.39 -13.82 -2.81
N LEU A 69 3.87 -12.79 -2.10
CA LEU A 69 4.84 -12.96 -1.01
C LEU A 69 4.31 -13.88 0.07
N LYS A 70 3.05 -13.68 0.48
CA LYS A 70 2.38 -14.52 1.47
C LYS A 70 2.08 -15.93 0.99
N GLN A 71 1.92 -16.17 -0.31
CA GLN A 71 1.83 -17.51 -0.88
C GLN A 71 3.19 -18.24 -0.88
N ILE A 72 4.29 -17.51 -1.13
CA ILE A 72 5.66 -18.07 -1.15
C ILE A 72 6.15 -18.36 0.28
N LYS A 73 6.02 -17.40 1.17
CA LYS A 73 6.43 -17.49 2.59
C LYS A 73 5.33 -16.90 3.49
N PRO A 74 4.35 -17.71 3.93
CA PRO A 74 3.19 -17.22 4.73
C PRO A 74 3.59 -16.46 6.00
N GLU A 75 4.64 -16.92 6.68
CA GLU A 75 5.12 -16.35 7.94
C GLU A 75 6.01 -15.13 7.77
N LEU A 76 6.50 -14.85 6.54
CA LEU A 76 7.37 -13.70 6.29
C LEU A 76 6.63 -12.39 6.58
N PRO A 77 7.08 -11.58 7.55
CA PRO A 77 6.48 -10.30 7.83
C PRO A 77 6.62 -9.36 6.63
N VAL A 78 5.52 -8.66 6.30
CA VAL A 78 5.53 -7.60 5.28
C VAL A 78 5.00 -6.32 5.91
N LEU A 79 5.85 -5.31 6.01
CA LEU A 79 5.53 -3.98 6.48
C LEU A 79 5.32 -3.07 5.27
N ILE A 80 4.14 -2.50 5.14
CA ILE A 80 3.80 -1.61 4.04
C ILE A 80 4.34 -0.20 4.31
N LEU A 81 4.96 0.38 3.28
CA LEU A 81 5.31 1.80 3.22
C LEU A 81 4.51 2.45 2.10
N SER A 82 3.80 3.53 2.38
CA SER A 82 2.98 4.21 1.36
C SER A 82 3.05 5.72 1.48
N GLY A 83 3.03 6.40 0.35
CA GLY A 83 2.88 7.86 0.27
C GLY A 83 1.44 8.35 0.48
N PHE A 84 0.48 7.43 0.67
CA PHE A 84 -0.91 7.78 0.91
C PHE A 84 -1.27 7.63 2.38
N SER A 85 -2.33 8.34 2.80
CA SER A 85 -2.80 8.28 4.18
C SER A 85 -3.21 6.86 4.57
N GLU A 86 -2.87 6.46 5.77
CA GLU A 86 -3.16 5.13 6.35
C GLU A 86 -4.65 4.79 6.30
N GLN A 87 -5.51 5.79 6.38
CA GLN A 87 -6.96 5.63 6.47
C GLN A 87 -7.57 4.98 5.22
N GLN A 88 -6.92 5.09 4.07
CA GLN A 88 -7.49 4.66 2.79
C GLN A 88 -7.18 3.20 2.43
N TYR A 89 -6.00 2.72 2.79
CA TYR A 89 -5.49 1.42 2.29
C TYR A 89 -5.20 0.40 3.38
N ALA A 90 -4.93 0.85 4.61
CA ALA A 90 -4.41 -0.01 5.67
C ALA A 90 -5.32 -1.22 5.95
N LEU A 91 -6.65 -1.02 5.97
CA LEU A 91 -7.60 -2.10 6.24
C LEU A 91 -7.50 -3.24 5.21
N ASN A 92 -7.50 -2.91 3.93
CA ASN A 92 -7.44 -3.89 2.84
C ASN A 92 -6.10 -4.63 2.82
N LEU A 93 -5.01 -3.92 3.08
CA LEU A 93 -3.65 -4.47 3.14
C LEU A 93 -3.48 -5.39 4.35
N LEU A 94 -3.98 -5.00 5.52
CA LEU A 94 -3.97 -5.85 6.71
C LEU A 94 -4.81 -7.11 6.51
N ARG A 95 -5.98 -7.01 5.87
CA ARG A 95 -6.80 -8.18 5.47
C ARG A 95 -6.09 -9.07 4.44
N ALA A 96 -5.29 -8.49 3.55
CA ALA A 96 -4.47 -9.23 2.58
C ALA A 96 -3.23 -9.89 3.21
N GLY A 97 -2.98 -9.68 4.51
CA GLY A 97 -1.91 -10.34 5.26
C GLY A 97 -0.71 -9.45 5.60
N ALA A 98 -0.78 -8.14 5.38
CA ALA A 98 0.27 -7.23 5.84
C ALA A 98 0.45 -7.34 7.36
N SER A 99 1.69 -7.20 7.81
CA SER A 99 2.04 -7.22 9.23
C SER A 99 1.96 -5.83 9.85
N GLY A 100 1.97 -4.78 9.04
CA GLY A 100 1.81 -3.41 9.48
C GLY A 100 1.74 -2.46 8.30
N TYR A 101 1.49 -1.19 8.63
CA TYR A 101 1.40 -0.09 7.68
C TYR A 101 2.03 1.18 8.27
N ILE A 102 2.83 1.88 7.48
CA ILE A 102 3.44 3.17 7.83
C ILE A 102 3.30 4.10 6.62
N ALA A 103 2.88 5.33 6.85
CA ALA A 103 3.00 6.39 5.86
C ALA A 103 4.49 6.76 5.66
N LYS A 104 4.94 6.94 4.42
CA LYS A 104 6.35 7.26 4.11
C LYS A 104 6.83 8.53 4.84
N GLU A 105 5.94 9.48 5.08
CA GLU A 105 6.19 10.73 5.82
C GLU A 105 6.54 10.47 7.29
N SER A 106 5.96 9.42 7.89
CA SER A 106 6.19 9.03 9.29
C SER A 106 7.31 7.99 9.44
N ALA A 107 7.88 7.50 8.33
CA ALA A 107 8.91 6.47 8.37
C ALA A 107 10.15 6.85 9.21
N PRO A 108 10.67 8.10 9.17
CA PRO A 108 11.84 8.46 9.97
C PRO A 108 11.68 8.21 11.47
N GLU A 109 10.48 8.41 12.00
CA GLU A 109 10.22 8.28 13.45
C GLU A 109 9.74 6.87 13.85
N GLN A 110 9.10 6.15 12.94
CA GLN A 110 8.35 4.94 13.26
C GLN A 110 8.98 3.65 12.72
N LEU A 111 9.83 3.73 11.70
CA LEU A 111 10.31 2.58 10.94
C LEU A 111 10.98 1.52 11.83
N VAL A 112 11.96 1.92 12.63
CA VAL A 112 12.74 1.02 13.48
C VAL A 112 11.85 0.31 14.50
N THR A 113 10.97 1.07 15.14
CA THR A 113 10.01 0.52 16.12
C THR A 113 9.06 -0.47 15.46
N ALA A 114 8.56 -0.14 14.26
CA ALA A 114 7.66 -1.01 13.50
C ALA A 114 8.36 -2.30 13.06
N ILE A 115 9.57 -2.22 12.52
CA ILE A 115 10.36 -3.39 12.13
C ILE A 115 10.51 -4.35 13.31
N ARG A 116 10.97 -3.85 14.47
CA ARG A 116 11.15 -4.68 15.68
C ARG A 116 9.83 -5.31 16.15
N ALA A 117 8.74 -4.56 16.12
CA ALA A 117 7.43 -5.08 16.51
C ALA A 117 6.96 -6.21 15.57
N VAL A 118 7.10 -5.99 14.27
CA VAL A 118 6.59 -6.89 13.24
C VAL A 118 7.40 -8.19 13.16
N VAL A 119 8.72 -8.12 13.31
CA VAL A 119 9.60 -9.31 13.37
C VAL A 119 9.34 -10.16 14.62
N GLN A 120 8.85 -9.54 15.70
CA GLN A 120 8.40 -10.26 16.91
C GLN A 120 6.99 -10.86 16.78
N GLY A 121 6.38 -10.83 15.59
CA GLY A 121 5.05 -11.36 15.34
C GLY A 121 3.90 -10.43 15.75
N ARG A 122 4.19 -9.21 16.22
CA ARG A 122 3.16 -8.21 16.54
C ARG A 122 2.72 -7.47 15.29
N LYS A 123 1.47 -7.07 15.22
CA LYS A 123 0.99 -6.14 14.17
C LYS A 123 1.38 -4.70 14.54
N TYR A 124 1.79 -3.94 13.54
CA TYR A 124 2.08 -2.52 13.71
C TYR A 124 1.09 -1.67 12.93
N VAL A 125 0.28 -0.92 13.65
CA VAL A 125 -0.69 0.02 13.08
C VAL A 125 -0.67 1.31 13.89
N SER A 126 -0.88 2.44 13.22
CA SER A 126 -1.05 3.71 13.91
C SER A 126 -2.37 3.75 14.71
N PRO A 127 -2.50 4.65 15.68
CA PRO A 127 -3.76 4.85 16.40
C PRO A 127 -4.94 5.16 15.47
N ALA A 128 -4.70 5.88 14.37
CA ALA A 128 -5.71 6.19 13.36
C ALA A 128 -6.22 4.92 12.66
N VAL A 129 -5.32 4.03 12.25
CA VAL A 129 -5.69 2.73 11.66
C VAL A 129 -6.37 1.82 12.68
N ALA A 130 -5.90 1.80 13.93
CA ALA A 130 -6.55 1.04 14.99
C ALA A 130 -8.01 1.47 15.20
N GLN A 131 -8.30 2.77 15.18
CA GLN A 131 -9.66 3.30 15.28
C GLN A 131 -10.55 2.86 14.08
N ILE A 132 -10.00 2.83 12.87
CA ILE A 132 -10.72 2.34 11.68
C ILE A 132 -11.05 0.86 11.83
N LEU A 133 -10.08 0.05 12.28
CA LEU A 133 -10.29 -1.39 12.53
C LEU A 133 -11.39 -1.63 13.57
N LEU A 134 -11.41 -0.85 14.66
CA LEU A 134 -12.44 -0.93 15.70
C LEU A 134 -13.83 -0.55 15.15
N ASN A 135 -13.91 0.48 14.33
CA ASN A 135 -15.16 0.90 13.69
C ASN A 135 -15.67 -0.15 12.69
N ASP A 136 -14.79 -0.83 11.98
CA ASP A 136 -15.11 -1.90 11.03
C ASP A 136 -15.63 -3.18 11.74
N LEU A 137 -15.24 -3.40 12.99
CA LEU A 137 -15.74 -4.50 13.83
C LEU A 137 -17.08 -4.19 14.52
N GLY A 138 -17.57 -2.96 14.42
CA GLY A 138 -18.83 -2.53 15.04
C GLY A 138 -20.08 -3.09 14.34
N PRO A 139 -21.23 -3.18 15.04
CA PRO A 139 -22.47 -3.75 14.52
C PRO A 139 -23.14 -2.94 13.38
N ASN A 140 -22.62 -1.76 13.05
CA ASN A 140 -23.11 -0.87 11.99
C ASN A 140 -22.12 -0.71 10.82
N SER A 141 -21.38 -1.75 10.47
CA SER A 141 -20.47 -1.75 9.35
C SER A 141 -21.19 -1.77 7.99
N GLY A 142 -21.89 -0.69 7.67
CA GLY A 142 -22.15 -0.35 6.29
C GLY A 142 -20.80 -0.08 5.62
N GLN A 143 -20.25 -1.05 4.91
CA GLN A 143 -18.96 -0.86 4.23
C GLN A 143 -19.08 0.36 3.32
N PRO A 144 -18.14 1.34 3.42
CA PRO A 144 -18.16 2.47 2.51
C PRO A 144 -18.10 1.96 1.05
N LEU A 145 -18.80 2.59 0.12
CA LEU A 145 -18.87 2.14 -1.27
C LEU A 145 -17.49 1.91 -1.88
N HIS A 146 -16.49 2.72 -1.52
CA HIS A 146 -15.11 2.58 -1.99
C HIS A 146 -14.40 1.31 -1.45
N ALA A 147 -14.89 0.69 -0.39
CA ALA A 147 -14.33 -0.57 0.11
C ALA A 147 -14.58 -1.75 -0.86
N SER A 148 -15.52 -1.61 -1.80
CA SER A 148 -15.77 -2.57 -2.87
C SER A 148 -14.79 -2.48 -4.04
N LEU A 149 -14.00 -1.40 -4.10
CA LEU A 149 -13.02 -1.19 -5.16
C LEU A 149 -11.78 -2.03 -4.90
N SER A 150 -11.26 -2.64 -5.97
CA SER A 150 -9.89 -3.14 -5.93
C SER A 150 -8.94 -1.95 -5.78
N GLU A 151 -7.73 -2.21 -5.35
CA GLU A 151 -6.76 -1.14 -5.12
C GLU A 151 -6.44 -0.35 -6.39
N ARG A 152 -6.31 -1.04 -7.53
CA ARG A 152 -6.10 -0.35 -8.81
C ARG A 152 -7.30 0.51 -9.20
N GLU A 153 -8.50 0.03 -8.93
CA GLU A 153 -9.72 0.83 -9.09
C GLU A 153 -9.74 2.01 -8.13
N PHE A 154 -9.34 1.81 -6.87
CA PHE A 154 -9.28 2.89 -5.90
C PHE A 154 -8.21 3.93 -6.23
N GLN A 155 -7.04 3.52 -6.68
CA GLN A 155 -5.98 4.42 -7.16
C GLN A 155 -6.48 5.32 -8.30
N ILE A 156 -7.17 4.71 -9.29
CA ILE A 156 -7.74 5.43 -10.42
C ILE A 156 -8.90 6.32 -9.96
N PHE A 157 -9.74 5.82 -9.03
CA PHE A 157 -10.80 6.59 -8.40
C PHE A 157 -10.27 7.88 -7.77
N CYS A 158 -9.23 7.82 -6.93
CA CYS A 158 -8.65 9.00 -6.28
C CYS A 158 -8.17 10.04 -7.31
N LYS A 159 -7.49 9.60 -8.36
CA LYS A 159 -7.00 10.49 -9.41
C LYS A 159 -8.14 11.12 -10.24
N LEU A 160 -9.17 10.35 -10.58
CA LEU A 160 -10.37 10.87 -11.26
C LEU A 160 -11.16 11.82 -10.36
N ALA A 161 -11.29 11.50 -9.08
CA ALA A 161 -11.95 12.32 -8.09
C ALA A 161 -11.20 13.65 -7.85
N ALA A 162 -9.87 13.65 -7.95
CA ALA A 162 -9.02 14.85 -7.94
C ALA A 162 -9.15 15.70 -9.21
N GLY A 163 -10.00 15.31 -10.17
CA GLY A 163 -10.26 16.06 -11.39
C GLY A 163 -9.30 15.77 -12.55
N LEU A 164 -8.41 14.78 -12.44
CA LEU A 164 -7.54 14.40 -13.55
C LEU A 164 -8.36 13.78 -14.68
N SER A 165 -7.98 14.11 -15.92
CA SER A 165 -8.54 13.46 -17.10
C SER A 165 -8.07 12.00 -17.21
N VAL A 166 -8.86 11.16 -17.88
CA VAL A 166 -8.50 9.76 -18.15
C VAL A 166 -7.13 9.65 -18.83
N SER A 167 -6.80 10.57 -19.74
CA SER A 167 -5.50 10.60 -20.41
C SER A 167 -4.36 10.91 -19.45
N LYS A 168 -4.56 11.85 -18.51
CA LYS A 168 -3.54 12.21 -17.54
C LYS A 168 -3.32 11.10 -16.52
N VAL A 169 -4.40 10.45 -16.06
CA VAL A 169 -4.33 9.26 -15.21
C VAL A 169 -3.57 8.13 -15.92
N ALA A 170 -3.82 7.93 -17.21
CA ALA A 170 -3.12 6.90 -18.00
C ALA A 170 -1.60 7.18 -18.08
N GLU A 171 -1.23 8.44 -18.31
CA GLU A 171 0.17 8.87 -18.32
C GLU A 171 0.86 8.63 -16.98
N GLU A 172 0.26 9.10 -15.87
CA GLU A 172 0.84 8.98 -14.52
C GLU A 172 0.94 7.54 -14.02
N LEU A 173 0.04 6.67 -14.46
CA LEU A 173 0.01 5.26 -14.03
C LEU A 173 0.65 4.31 -15.03
N PHE A 174 1.27 4.83 -16.10
CA PHE A 174 1.88 4.04 -17.20
C PHE A 174 0.92 3.02 -17.82
N LEU A 175 -0.35 3.43 -18.00
CA LEU A 175 -1.42 2.62 -18.57
C LEU A 175 -1.87 3.16 -19.93
N SER A 176 -2.59 2.34 -20.72
CA SER A 176 -3.31 2.84 -21.87
C SER A 176 -4.57 3.62 -21.45
N VAL A 177 -4.94 4.64 -22.24
CA VAL A 177 -6.20 5.39 -22.05
C VAL A 177 -7.41 4.45 -22.05
N LYS A 178 -7.38 3.41 -22.89
CA LYS A 178 -8.42 2.37 -22.95
C LYS A 178 -8.51 1.59 -21.63
N THR A 179 -7.39 1.26 -21.03
CA THR A 179 -7.33 0.56 -19.74
C THR A 179 -7.95 1.40 -18.63
N VAL A 180 -7.55 2.68 -18.53
CA VAL A 180 -8.11 3.61 -17.53
C VAL A 180 -9.61 3.83 -17.75
N SER A 181 -10.07 3.96 -19.01
CA SER A 181 -11.49 4.05 -19.32
C SER A 181 -12.28 2.83 -18.84
N THR A 182 -11.74 1.63 -19.02
CA THR A 182 -12.36 0.40 -18.55
C THR A 182 -12.47 0.38 -17.02
N TYR A 183 -11.40 0.77 -16.32
CA TYR A 183 -11.43 0.90 -14.87
C TYR A 183 -12.44 1.95 -14.41
N ARG A 184 -12.47 3.12 -15.06
CA ARG A 184 -13.47 4.17 -14.76
C ARG A 184 -14.89 3.64 -14.81
N THR A 185 -15.26 2.90 -15.87
CA THR A 185 -16.58 2.29 -15.99
C THR A 185 -16.88 1.35 -14.83
N ARG A 186 -15.95 0.45 -14.51
CA ARG A 186 -16.10 -0.49 -13.38
C ARG A 186 -16.23 0.21 -12.03
N ILE A 187 -15.48 1.30 -11.82
CA ILE A 187 -15.57 2.11 -10.60
C ILE A 187 -16.95 2.72 -10.46
N LEU A 188 -17.46 3.36 -11.52
CA LEU A 188 -18.78 3.97 -11.51
C LEU A 188 -19.89 2.93 -11.26
N GLU A 189 -19.81 1.75 -11.87
CA GLU A 189 -20.74 0.64 -11.66
C GLU A 189 -20.68 0.14 -10.20
N LYS A 190 -19.49 -0.17 -9.67
CA LYS A 190 -19.32 -0.69 -8.30
C LYS A 190 -19.77 0.29 -7.23
N MET A 191 -19.54 1.58 -7.45
CA MET A 191 -19.94 2.65 -6.53
C MET A 191 -21.38 3.14 -6.77
N ASN A 192 -22.08 2.59 -7.77
CA ASN A 192 -23.42 3.02 -8.19
C ASN A 192 -23.49 4.53 -8.46
N MET A 193 -22.53 5.05 -9.24
CA MET A 193 -22.38 6.46 -9.60
C MET A 193 -22.41 6.62 -11.12
N ALA A 194 -22.83 7.81 -11.59
CA ALA A 194 -22.99 8.06 -13.03
C ALA A 194 -21.83 8.86 -13.63
N THR A 195 -21.20 9.73 -12.85
CA THR A 195 -20.23 10.72 -13.36
C THR A 195 -18.98 10.83 -12.49
N ASN A 196 -17.91 11.42 -13.04
CA ASN A 196 -16.73 11.75 -12.24
C ASN A 196 -17.04 12.79 -11.16
N ALA A 197 -18.02 13.67 -11.39
CA ALA A 197 -18.44 14.63 -10.36
C ALA A 197 -19.02 13.92 -9.14
N ASP A 198 -19.72 12.80 -9.32
CA ASP A 198 -20.22 11.98 -8.21
C ASP A 198 -19.06 11.35 -7.44
N LEU A 199 -17.99 10.91 -8.15
CA LEU A 199 -16.78 10.41 -7.50
C LEU A 199 -16.10 11.50 -6.66
N THR A 200 -15.96 12.71 -7.22
CA THR A 200 -15.39 13.86 -6.52
C THR A 200 -16.20 14.22 -5.27
N TYR A 201 -17.52 14.33 -5.41
CA TYR A 201 -18.42 14.63 -4.29
C TYR A 201 -18.30 13.57 -3.18
N TYR A 202 -18.31 12.29 -3.57
CA TYR A 202 -18.15 11.19 -2.63
C TYR A 202 -16.81 11.23 -1.91
N ALA A 203 -15.72 11.49 -2.64
CA ALA A 203 -14.38 11.55 -2.08
C ALA A 203 -14.24 12.68 -1.04
N ILE A 204 -14.75 13.87 -1.34
CA ILE A 204 -14.77 15.00 -0.40
C ILE A 204 -15.61 14.67 0.84
N LYS A 205 -16.83 14.17 0.64
CA LYS A 205 -17.76 13.83 1.74
C LYS A 205 -17.16 12.80 2.71
N ASN A 206 -16.38 11.86 2.18
CA ASN A 206 -15.76 10.78 2.97
C ASN A 206 -14.32 11.09 3.37
N ARG A 207 -13.83 12.34 3.16
CA ARG A 207 -12.47 12.79 3.48
C ARG A 207 -11.38 11.90 2.87
N LEU A 208 -11.61 11.44 1.64
CA LEU A 208 -10.67 10.64 0.88
C LEU A 208 -9.69 11.50 0.08
N MET A 209 -9.87 12.81 0.11
CA MET A 209 -9.04 13.84 -0.52
C MET A 209 -9.06 15.09 0.36
N ASP A 210 -7.94 15.79 0.39
CA ASP A 210 -7.79 17.13 1.00
C ASP A 210 -8.32 18.21 0.06
#